data_f2e85bbbe75257aa7b84a43607f928ad
#
_entry.id   f2e85bbbe75257aa7b84a43607f928ad
#
_cell.length_a   1.000
_cell.length_b   1.000
_cell.length_c   1.000
_cell.angle_alpha   90.00
_cell.angle_beta   90.00
_cell.angle_gamma   90.00
#
_symmetry.space_group_name_H-M   'P 1'
#
loop_
_entity.id
_entity.type
_entity.pdbx_description
1 polymer ?
#
loop_
_entity_poly.entity_id
_entity_poly.type
_entity_poly.pdbx_seq_one_letter_code
_entity_poly.pdbx_strand_id
1 'polypeptide(L)'
;MYGSPEETLARIEEDTRRAQERGEKLPVLQAAIGEVRAKAVARTRDISVEVDAAGVIRDLDIADAALERGGRRVSAEVMDLIAKATKDARIRTLEVTTQIMGESDPIVGVVAAELIPDQEDDGVTRRGGLR
;
A
#
# COMPACT_ATOMS: atom_id res chain seq x y z
N MET A 1 3.37 -27.00 -35.05
CA MET A 1 2.45 -26.37 -34.20
C MET A 1 2.70 -26.62 -32.74
N TYR A 2 2.85 -27.85 -32.39
CA TYR A 2 3.06 -28.15 -30.98
C TYR A 2 4.52 -28.20 -30.60
N GLY A 3 5.40 -27.93 -31.48
CA GLY A 3 6.79 -28.01 -31.19
C GLY A 3 7.26 -29.45 -30.96
N SER A 4 8.53 -29.61 -30.82
CA SER A 4 9.13 -30.90 -30.56
C SER A 4 9.03 -31.22 -29.07
N PRO A 5 9.22 -32.50 -28.70
CA PRO A 5 9.31 -32.84 -27.28
C PRO A 5 10.39 -32.05 -26.55
N GLU A 6 11.52 -31.77 -27.23
CA GLU A 6 12.57 -30.99 -26.62
C GLU A 6 12.13 -29.57 -26.33
N GLU A 7 11.34 -28.97 -27.26
CA GLU A 7 10.84 -27.62 -27.04
C GLU A 7 9.84 -27.59 -25.90
N THR A 8 8.99 -28.61 -25.81
CA THR A 8 8.04 -28.69 -24.73
C THR A 8 8.73 -28.81 -23.38
N LEU A 9 9.75 -29.67 -23.33
CA LEU A 9 10.50 -29.87 -22.10
C LEU A 9 11.21 -28.58 -21.69
N ALA A 10 11.82 -27.89 -22.66
CA ALA A 10 12.51 -26.64 -22.37
C ALA A 10 11.55 -25.62 -21.80
N ARG A 11 10.31 -25.58 -22.31
CA ARG A 11 9.31 -24.64 -21.80
C ARG A 11 8.93 -24.98 -20.37
N ILE A 12 8.77 -26.27 -20.09
CA ILE A 12 8.43 -26.70 -18.74
C ILE A 12 9.53 -26.34 -17.78
N GLU A 13 10.79 -26.54 -18.19
CA GLU A 13 11.92 -26.22 -17.35
C GLU A 13 11.99 -24.72 -17.07
N GLU A 14 11.70 -23.92 -18.10
CA GLU A 14 11.73 -22.47 -17.93
C GLU A 14 10.60 -22.02 -16.99
N ASP A 15 9.42 -22.58 -17.15
CA ASP A 15 8.30 -22.25 -16.29
C ASP A 15 8.57 -22.64 -14.84
N THR A 16 9.20 -23.79 -14.64
CA THR A 16 9.58 -24.23 -13.30
C THR A 16 10.58 -23.30 -12.66
N ARG A 17 11.56 -22.87 -13.44
CA ARG A 17 12.58 -21.95 -12.94
C ARG A 17 11.95 -20.62 -12.52
N ARG A 18 11.04 -20.11 -13.33
CA ARG A 18 10.35 -18.86 -12.99
C ARG A 18 9.53 -18.99 -11.73
N ALA A 19 8.85 -20.12 -11.58
CA ALA A 19 8.06 -20.37 -10.39
C ALA A 19 8.92 -20.41 -9.15
N GLN A 20 10.10 -21.05 -9.26
CA GLN A 20 11.04 -21.10 -8.15
C GLN A 20 11.54 -19.72 -7.77
N GLU A 21 11.92 -18.93 -8.78
CA GLU A 21 12.44 -17.59 -8.54
C GLU A 21 11.37 -16.74 -7.87
N ARG A 22 10.13 -16.86 -8.33
CA ARG A 22 9.05 -16.11 -7.74
C ARG A 22 8.80 -16.53 -6.30
N GLY A 23 8.86 -17.85 -6.05
CA GLY A 23 8.68 -18.37 -4.70
C GLY A 23 9.74 -17.87 -3.74
N GLU A 24 10.96 -17.67 -4.23
CA GLU A 24 12.04 -17.15 -3.41
C GLU A 24 11.85 -15.66 -3.09
N LYS A 25 11.20 -14.94 -3.99
CA LYS A 25 10.98 -13.50 -3.80
C LYS A 25 9.84 -13.19 -2.84
N LEU A 26 8.88 -14.09 -2.71
CA LEU A 26 7.71 -13.82 -1.88
C LEU A 26 8.04 -13.56 -0.42
N PRO A 27 8.90 -14.35 0.23
CA PRO A 27 9.27 -14.02 1.61
C PRO A 27 10.01 -12.69 1.73
N VAL A 28 10.82 -12.36 0.71
CA VAL A 28 11.51 -11.07 0.70
C VAL A 28 10.50 -9.95 0.61
N LEU A 29 9.48 -10.11 -0.24
CA LEU A 29 8.43 -9.12 -0.38
C LEU A 29 7.65 -8.97 0.93
N GLN A 30 7.29 -10.08 1.56
CA GLN A 30 6.57 -10.01 2.82
C GLN A 30 7.35 -9.24 3.88
N ALA A 31 8.65 -9.52 3.97
CA ALA A 31 9.48 -8.82 4.94
C ALA A 31 9.56 -7.34 4.62
N ALA A 32 9.69 -6.99 3.35
CA ALA A 32 9.78 -5.59 2.96
C ALA A 32 8.49 -4.85 3.23
N ILE A 33 7.34 -5.48 2.95
CA ILE A 33 6.05 -4.87 3.23
C ILE A 33 5.88 -4.66 4.73
N GLY A 34 6.35 -5.61 5.52
CA GLY A 34 6.28 -5.50 6.98
C GLY A 34 7.04 -4.31 7.52
N GLU A 35 8.01 -3.80 6.76
CA GLU A 35 8.80 -2.65 7.19
C GLU A 35 8.30 -1.33 6.63
N VAL A 36 7.26 -1.34 5.80
CA VAL A 36 6.72 -0.10 5.26
C VAL A 36 6.18 0.76 6.38
N ARG A 37 6.59 2.02 6.39
CA ARG A 37 6.05 3.03 7.29
C ARG A 37 5.87 4.32 6.50
N ALA A 38 4.77 5.00 6.77
CA ALA A 38 4.51 6.29 6.14
C ALA A 38 4.06 7.25 7.21
N LYS A 39 4.61 8.45 7.18
CA LYS A 39 4.35 9.45 8.20
C LYS A 39 3.78 10.69 7.54
N ALA A 40 2.73 11.23 8.13
CA ALA A 40 2.16 12.50 7.73
C ALA A 40 2.25 13.47 8.88
N VAL A 41 2.59 14.72 8.57
CA VAL A 41 2.81 15.75 9.57
C VAL A 41 1.95 16.95 9.21
N ALA A 42 1.28 17.53 10.21
CA ALA A 42 0.48 18.73 10.02
C ALA A 42 1.35 19.89 9.57
N ARG A 43 0.75 20.86 8.87
CA ARG A 43 1.47 22.04 8.44
C ARG A 43 2.11 22.76 9.62
N THR A 44 1.41 22.80 10.72
CA THR A 44 1.86 23.45 11.94
C THR A 44 2.94 22.66 12.66
N ARG A 45 3.21 21.42 12.17
CA ARG A 45 4.25 20.54 12.70
C ARG A 45 4.02 20.12 14.14
N ASP A 46 2.79 20.21 14.61
CA ASP A 46 2.47 19.84 15.99
C ASP A 46 1.60 18.61 16.10
N ILE A 47 1.32 17.95 14.99
CA ILE A 47 0.62 16.66 14.97
C ILE A 47 1.29 15.81 13.91
N SER A 48 1.57 14.55 14.24
CA SER A 48 2.08 13.61 13.26
C SER A 48 1.45 12.25 13.47
N VAL A 49 1.33 11.51 12.36
CA VAL A 49 0.75 10.16 12.36
C VAL A 49 1.65 9.28 11.53
N GLU A 50 1.94 8.09 12.02
CA GLU A 50 2.68 7.10 11.26
C GLU A 50 1.87 5.83 11.17
N VAL A 51 1.79 5.26 9.96
CA VAL A 51 1.04 4.03 9.73
C VAL A 51 1.93 3.00 9.04
N ASP A 52 1.50 1.73 9.09
CA ASP A 52 2.19 0.67 8.37
C ASP A 52 1.49 0.38 7.04
N ALA A 53 1.93 -0.68 6.36
CA ALA A 53 1.41 -1.01 5.04
C ALA A 53 -0.09 -1.32 5.07
N ALA A 54 -0.58 -1.83 6.18
CA ALA A 54 -2.00 -2.17 6.31
C ALA A 54 -2.85 -0.98 6.72
N GLY A 55 -2.21 0.17 6.98
CA GLY A 55 -2.94 1.35 7.44
C GLY A 55 -3.14 1.39 8.93
N VAL A 56 -2.50 0.48 9.67
CA VAL A 56 -2.59 0.49 11.13
C VAL A 56 -1.72 1.62 11.66
N ILE A 57 -2.29 2.41 12.56
CA ILE A 57 -1.56 3.52 13.17
C ILE A 57 -0.50 2.94 14.10
N ARG A 58 0.75 3.31 13.84
CA ARG A 58 1.87 2.84 14.65
C ARG A 58 2.37 3.90 15.61
N ASP A 59 2.10 5.16 15.30
CA ASP A 59 2.52 6.26 16.17
C ASP A 59 1.62 7.44 15.91
N LEU A 60 1.28 8.14 16.97
CA LEU A 60 0.47 9.36 16.92
C LEU A 60 1.06 10.32 17.93
N ASP A 61 1.42 11.52 17.46
CA ASP A 61 1.99 12.51 18.33
C ASP A 61 1.23 13.82 18.18
N ILE A 62 0.71 14.33 19.29
CA ILE A 62 -0.04 15.58 19.32
C ILE A 62 0.62 16.47 20.38
N ALA A 63 1.25 17.56 19.94
CA ALA A 63 1.88 18.49 20.86
C ALA A 63 0.81 19.25 21.65
N ASP A 64 1.16 19.66 22.84
CA ASP A 64 0.22 20.39 23.69
C ASP A 64 -0.34 21.63 22.99
N ALA A 65 0.50 22.33 22.24
CA ALA A 65 0.04 23.53 21.54
C ALA A 65 -1.08 23.23 20.55
N ALA A 66 -1.09 22.05 19.96
CA ALA A 66 -2.15 21.68 19.01
C ALA A 66 -3.50 21.63 19.70
N LEU A 67 -3.51 21.23 20.97
CA LEU A 67 -4.76 21.05 21.69
C LEU A 67 -5.51 22.37 21.90
N GLU A 68 -4.81 23.50 21.78
CA GLU A 68 -5.46 24.80 21.91
C GLU A 68 -6.43 25.08 20.80
N ARG A 69 -6.34 24.36 19.70
CA ARG A 69 -7.28 24.51 18.60
C ARG A 69 -8.64 23.85 18.88
N GLY A 70 -8.71 23.09 19.96
CA GLY A 70 -9.96 22.42 20.33
C GLY A 70 -10.03 21.02 19.79
N GLY A 71 -10.74 20.16 20.53
CA GLY A 71 -10.78 18.75 20.22
C GLY A 71 -11.35 18.42 18.86
N ARG A 72 -12.39 19.14 18.45
CA ARG A 72 -13.01 18.84 17.14
C ARG A 72 -12.04 19.13 16.00
N ARG A 73 -11.33 20.24 16.08
CA ARG A 73 -10.42 20.59 15.04
C ARG A 73 -9.22 19.63 15.00
N VAL A 74 -8.70 19.31 16.17
CA VAL A 74 -7.59 18.35 16.25
C VAL A 74 -8.01 17.01 15.71
N SER A 75 -9.22 16.56 16.04
CA SER A 75 -9.72 15.29 15.53
C SER A 75 -9.78 15.29 14.01
N ALA A 76 -10.27 16.37 13.41
CA ALA A 76 -10.35 16.45 11.96
C ALA A 76 -8.95 16.42 11.34
N GLU A 77 -8.01 17.14 11.96
CA GLU A 77 -6.64 17.15 11.44
C GLU A 77 -5.99 15.77 11.53
N VAL A 78 -6.23 15.06 12.64
CA VAL A 78 -5.71 13.72 12.80
C VAL A 78 -6.26 12.79 11.73
N MET A 79 -7.58 12.88 11.49
CA MET A 79 -8.19 12.02 10.48
C MET A 79 -7.63 12.31 9.09
N ASP A 80 -7.38 13.57 8.76
CA ASP A 80 -6.77 13.92 7.48
C ASP A 80 -5.36 13.34 7.37
N LEU A 81 -4.60 13.40 8.45
CA LEU A 81 -3.24 12.89 8.44
C LEU A 81 -3.22 11.37 8.32
N ILE A 82 -4.18 10.70 8.95
CA ILE A 82 -4.29 9.25 8.83
C ILE A 82 -4.57 8.88 7.37
N ALA A 83 -5.50 9.58 6.72
CA ALA A 83 -5.82 9.30 5.33
C ALA A 83 -4.62 9.51 4.43
N LYS A 84 -3.87 10.59 4.67
CA LYS A 84 -2.70 10.90 3.87
C LYS A 84 -1.60 9.86 4.08
N ALA A 85 -1.33 9.51 5.33
CA ALA A 85 -0.30 8.53 5.64
C ALA A 85 -0.66 7.16 5.06
N THR A 86 -1.95 6.79 5.14
CA THR A 86 -2.39 5.51 4.61
C THR A 86 -2.21 5.45 3.10
N LYS A 87 -2.53 6.54 2.41
CA LYS A 87 -2.33 6.61 0.97
C LYS A 87 -0.85 6.48 0.62
N ASP A 88 0.00 7.19 1.35
CA ASP A 88 1.43 7.12 1.12
C ASP A 88 1.97 5.71 1.38
N ALA A 89 1.45 5.04 2.41
CA ALA A 89 1.87 3.68 2.71
C ALA A 89 1.50 2.73 1.57
N ARG A 90 0.33 2.92 0.96
CA ARG A 90 -0.07 2.10 -0.18
C ARG A 90 0.83 2.32 -1.37
N ILE A 91 1.19 3.58 -1.62
CA ILE A 91 2.10 3.90 -2.71
C ILE A 91 3.45 3.23 -2.48
N ARG A 92 3.97 3.30 -1.26
CA ARG A 92 5.23 2.64 -0.94
C ARG A 92 5.16 1.14 -1.08
N THR A 93 4.03 0.56 -0.70
CA THR A 93 3.83 -0.87 -0.84
C THR A 93 3.87 -1.26 -2.31
N LEU A 94 3.25 -0.46 -3.18
CA LEU A 94 3.29 -0.70 -4.61
C LEU A 94 4.71 -0.60 -5.15
N GLU A 95 5.44 0.42 -4.73
CA GLU A 95 6.82 0.60 -5.16
C GLU A 95 7.69 -0.59 -4.77
N VAL A 96 7.57 -1.02 -3.52
CA VAL A 96 8.34 -2.15 -3.02
C VAL A 96 7.98 -3.42 -3.78
N THR A 97 6.69 -3.63 -4.00
CA THR A 97 6.22 -4.80 -4.71
C THR A 97 6.78 -4.83 -6.14
N THR A 98 6.74 -3.68 -6.81
CA THR A 98 7.25 -3.58 -8.16
C THR A 98 8.75 -3.82 -8.21
N GLN A 99 9.49 -3.28 -7.24
CA GLN A 99 10.94 -3.45 -7.20
C GLN A 99 11.33 -4.91 -7.00
N ILE A 100 10.63 -5.60 -6.12
CA ILE A 100 11.02 -6.96 -5.77
C ILE A 100 10.51 -7.96 -6.79
N MET A 101 9.25 -7.82 -7.21
CA MET A 101 8.61 -8.82 -8.07
C MET A 101 8.73 -8.52 -9.55
N GLY A 102 8.96 -7.25 -9.91
CA GLY A 102 8.99 -6.85 -11.32
C GLY A 102 7.63 -6.34 -11.77
N GLU A 103 7.65 -5.42 -12.75
CA GLU A 103 6.43 -4.74 -13.18
C GLU A 103 5.38 -5.67 -13.76
N SER A 104 5.82 -6.75 -14.37
CA SER A 104 4.89 -7.64 -15.06
C SER A 104 4.34 -8.73 -14.16
N ASP A 105 4.75 -8.79 -12.90
CA ASP A 105 4.21 -9.79 -11.99
C ASP A 105 2.76 -9.46 -11.68
N PRO A 106 1.85 -10.45 -11.71
CA PRO A 106 0.44 -10.19 -11.45
C PRO A 106 0.15 -9.53 -10.12
N ILE A 107 0.99 -9.74 -9.10
CA ILE A 107 0.72 -9.17 -7.79
C ILE A 107 0.83 -7.63 -7.82
N VAL A 108 1.63 -7.09 -8.74
CA VAL A 108 1.73 -5.64 -8.90
C VAL A 108 0.36 -5.08 -9.28
N GLY A 109 -0.34 -5.75 -10.17
CA GLY A 109 -1.68 -5.33 -10.55
C GLY A 109 -2.67 -5.40 -9.41
N VAL A 110 -2.55 -6.43 -8.57
CA VAL A 110 -3.42 -6.57 -7.40
C VAL A 110 -3.22 -5.41 -6.44
N VAL A 111 -1.96 -5.09 -6.13
CA VAL A 111 -1.67 -3.99 -5.22
C VAL A 111 -2.11 -2.66 -5.82
N ALA A 112 -1.84 -2.45 -7.11
CA ALA A 112 -2.25 -1.21 -7.77
C ALA A 112 -3.76 -1.04 -7.73
N ALA A 113 -4.51 -2.11 -7.88
CA ALA A 113 -5.97 -2.04 -7.86
C ALA A 113 -6.49 -1.56 -6.52
N GLU A 114 -5.77 -1.83 -5.44
CA GLU A 114 -6.17 -1.37 -4.12
C GLU A 114 -6.02 0.13 -3.93
N LEU A 115 -5.26 0.77 -4.82
CA LEU A 115 -5.12 2.23 -4.75
C LEU A 115 -6.24 2.96 -5.47
N ILE A 116 -6.98 2.25 -6.33
CA ILE A 116 -7.95 2.88 -7.21
C ILE A 116 -9.39 2.82 -6.69
N PRO A 117 -9.80 1.79 -5.94
CA PRO A 117 -11.22 1.65 -5.59
C PRO A 117 -11.80 2.82 -4.84
N ASP A 118 -10.96 3.62 -4.23
CA ASP A 118 -11.44 4.75 -3.45
C ASP A 118 -12.28 5.70 -4.27
N GLN A 119 -12.00 5.81 -5.54
CA GLN A 119 -12.74 6.73 -6.39
C GLN A 119 -14.18 6.27 -6.59
N GLU A 120 -14.36 4.98 -6.75
CA GLU A 120 -15.70 4.43 -6.92
C GLU A 120 -16.47 4.46 -5.63
N ASP A 121 -15.79 4.17 -4.55
CA ASP A 121 -16.41 4.18 -3.25
C ASP A 121 -16.92 5.58 -2.89
N ASP A 122 -16.14 6.59 -3.25
CA ASP A 122 -16.54 7.95 -2.95
C ASP A 122 -17.88 8.27 -3.61
N GLY A 123 -18.06 7.83 -4.84
CA GLY A 123 -19.30 8.08 -5.54
C GLY A 123 -20.48 7.45 -4.83
N VAL A 124 -20.32 6.22 -4.43
CA VAL A 124 -21.37 5.49 -3.76
C VAL A 124 -21.66 6.12 -2.40
N THR A 125 -20.63 6.47 -1.69
CA THR A 125 -20.79 7.05 -0.37
C THR A 125 -21.53 8.35 -0.44
N ARG A 126 -21.24 9.18 -1.41
CA ARG A 126 -21.91 10.46 -1.53
C ARG A 126 -23.41 10.27 -1.75
N ARG A 127 -23.77 9.31 -2.61
CA ARG A 127 -25.19 9.07 -2.81
C ARG A 127 -25.86 8.58 -1.54
N GLY A 128 -25.20 7.69 -0.84
CA GLY A 128 -25.74 7.21 0.40
C GLY A 128 -25.88 8.31 1.42
N GLY A 129 -24.96 9.25 1.41
CA GLY A 129 -24.99 10.35 2.38
C GLY A 129 -26.09 11.34 2.15
N LEU A 130 -26.71 11.32 0.99
CA LEU A 130 -27.76 12.28 0.69
C LEU A 130 -29.03 12.03 1.46
N ARG A 131 -29.17 10.89 2.06
CA ARG A 131 -30.36 10.61 2.80
C ARG A 131 -30.41 11.04 4.11
#